data_e9960dcb28e83995958ded1c167598ff
#
_entry.id   e9960dcb28e83995958ded1c167598ff
#
_cell.length_a   1.000
_cell.length_b   1.000
_cell.length_c   1.000
_cell.angle_alpha   90.00
_cell.angle_beta   90.00
_cell.angle_gamma   90.00
#
_symmetry.space_group_name_H-M   'P 1'
#
loop_
_entity.id
_entity.type
_entity.pdbx_description
1 polymer ?
#
loop_
_entity_poly.entity_id
_entity_poly.type
_entity_poly.pdbx_seq_one_letter_code
_entity_poly.pdbx_strand_id
1 'polypeptide(L)'
;NDDVISETEENGDITSSEYEDEKNPYLPTSETTTNGNDFISQTVYEYDPKGNVISETDKGENKKEETKTVTSYDDHGQPTTVTTTKEGAPDSVEQTTCQDTVQGTTRTTTTTQGEEKETSVIKTDAMGRETENTSKDRKGNILSSTETSYDFMGRAIQTKVTSDGVTQTESKTYDDNGTVATETSASGVKTAYQYDSVNRVVKATESADGTDTVTETSYGYEDAQIHTLNGTKDYQDLSVQTTKTNGRVSEKSWTDAAGQTVRSFSHGLYTDHVFTSDGKEIATISLGTKTSGDEKIALQLYDKEGKQTAAIQNPEITKGTSDATVKVGNSSILQKTEYDTKGNETTKTDGNGDQISYAYDDQNRVTEITQGGQKTKVSYQVNSDESTTTSVTDANGHVKQETASASGSVTTTSDLGDGSESITTKYTYDDRGNKISEVYANGAKKTYEYNSRNLVVKTQSYDKEGTKTLISRYRYDDYGQLLEMTDYMVSSETETAYRYTEYTYDQRGRITAFAEISQNAQPTADDIKAHQIRYTYNEDGNLSKVSYPTTKDGIQSLSYIYDENGWLQEIKGELHSKGQTTEKVLRSYTYDAYGKVKEIKDHRNLLNNSDQAV
;
A
#
# COMPACT_ATOMS: atom_id res chain seq x y z
N ASN A 1 -30.12 36.49 -11.11
CA ASN A 1 -29.44 35.20 -11.33
C ASN A 1 -28.51 34.96 -10.14
N ASP A 2 -28.68 33.82 -9.47
CA ASP A 2 -27.87 33.43 -8.33
C ASP A 2 -26.71 32.50 -8.80
N ASP A 3 -26.28 32.64 -10.05
CA ASP A 3 -25.21 31.83 -10.60
C ASP A 3 -23.85 32.27 -10.02
N VAL A 4 -23.03 31.31 -9.58
CA VAL A 4 -21.68 31.59 -9.07
C VAL A 4 -20.80 31.94 -10.28
N ILE A 5 -20.40 33.20 -10.37
CA ILE A 5 -19.57 33.71 -11.46
C ILE A 5 -18.09 33.76 -11.10
N SER A 6 -17.75 33.67 -9.82
CA SER A 6 -16.37 33.59 -9.36
C SER A 6 -16.31 33.12 -7.90
N GLU A 7 -15.34 32.27 -7.61
CA GLU A 7 -15.00 31.78 -6.29
C GLU A 7 -13.51 32.01 -6.04
N THR A 8 -13.15 32.44 -4.84
CA THR A 8 -11.75 32.64 -4.47
C THR A 8 -11.38 31.65 -3.35
N GLU A 9 -10.37 30.84 -3.57
CA GLU A 9 -9.85 29.90 -2.60
C GLU A 9 -8.88 30.58 -1.59
N GLU A 10 -8.61 29.89 -0.47
CA GLU A 10 -7.73 30.43 0.58
C GLU A 10 -6.28 30.66 0.12
N ASN A 11 -5.82 29.89 -0.89
CA ASN A 11 -4.50 30.02 -1.53
C ASN A 11 -4.40 31.22 -2.49
N GLY A 12 -5.52 31.90 -2.74
CA GLY A 12 -5.63 33.05 -3.64
C GLY A 12 -5.95 32.70 -5.08
N ASP A 13 -6.24 31.45 -5.40
CA ASP A 13 -6.74 31.05 -6.71
C ASP A 13 -8.17 31.54 -6.89
N ILE A 14 -8.49 31.96 -8.11
CA ILE A 14 -9.81 32.45 -8.49
C ILE A 14 -10.34 31.59 -9.62
N THR A 15 -11.44 30.88 -9.38
CA THR A 15 -12.18 30.17 -10.40
C THR A 15 -13.35 31.03 -10.86
N SER A 16 -13.41 31.31 -12.16
CA SER A 16 -14.46 32.09 -12.82
C SER A 16 -15.25 31.21 -13.77
N SER A 17 -16.58 31.26 -13.66
CA SER A 17 -17.49 30.49 -14.50
C SER A 17 -18.20 31.40 -15.55
N GLU A 18 -18.30 30.93 -16.79
CA GLU A 18 -19.03 31.59 -17.88
C GLU A 18 -20.25 30.74 -18.24
N TYR A 19 -21.36 31.41 -18.60
CA TYR A 19 -22.67 30.80 -18.91
C TYR A 19 -23.18 31.32 -20.25
N GLU A 20 -22.77 30.69 -21.33
CA GLU A 20 -23.04 31.16 -22.70
C GLU A 20 -24.04 30.28 -23.48
N ASP A 21 -24.47 29.13 -22.92
CA ASP A 21 -25.46 28.27 -23.60
C ASP A 21 -26.89 28.77 -23.40
N GLU A 22 -27.48 29.33 -24.42
CA GLU A 22 -28.88 29.83 -24.40
C GLU A 22 -29.92 28.75 -24.08
N LYS A 23 -29.60 27.46 -24.32
CA LYS A 23 -30.49 26.33 -24.03
C LYS A 23 -30.36 25.82 -22.59
N ASN A 24 -29.19 26.02 -22.01
CA ASN A 24 -28.85 25.61 -20.66
C ASN A 24 -28.28 26.79 -19.86
N PRO A 25 -29.01 27.87 -19.63
CA PRO A 25 -28.49 29.16 -19.15
C PRO A 25 -27.98 29.14 -17.71
N TYR A 26 -28.16 28.04 -16.99
CA TYR A 26 -27.71 27.85 -15.60
C TYR A 26 -26.53 26.86 -15.45
N LEU A 27 -26.04 26.31 -16.59
CA LEU A 27 -24.91 25.41 -16.61
C LEU A 27 -23.68 26.16 -17.12
N PRO A 28 -22.50 26.04 -16.43
CA PRO A 28 -21.30 26.75 -16.85
C PRO A 28 -20.79 26.18 -18.18
N THR A 29 -20.50 27.03 -19.13
CA THR A 29 -19.88 26.65 -20.42
C THR A 29 -18.36 26.65 -20.34
N SER A 30 -17.80 27.41 -19.39
CA SER A 30 -16.38 27.28 -19.03
C SER A 30 -16.14 27.64 -17.57
N GLU A 31 -15.13 27.01 -17.00
CA GLU A 31 -14.57 27.33 -15.67
C GLU A 31 -13.08 27.58 -15.84
N THR A 32 -12.62 28.78 -15.46
CA THR A 32 -11.22 29.19 -15.61
C THR A 32 -10.63 29.51 -14.25
N THR A 33 -9.52 28.85 -13.91
CA THR A 33 -8.78 29.09 -12.67
C THR A 33 -7.53 29.92 -12.96
N THR A 34 -7.33 30.99 -12.16
CA THR A 34 -6.18 31.90 -12.26
C THR A 34 -5.61 32.19 -10.85
N ASN A 35 -4.31 32.50 -10.77
CA ASN A 35 -3.69 33.06 -9.58
C ASN A 35 -3.11 34.44 -9.93
N GLY A 36 -3.74 35.49 -9.43
CA GLY A 36 -3.42 36.86 -9.88
C GLY A 36 -3.70 37.04 -11.38
N ASN A 37 -2.64 37.24 -12.16
CA ASN A 37 -2.73 37.34 -13.62
C ASN A 37 -2.33 36.05 -14.37
N ASP A 38 -1.91 35.03 -13.61
CA ASP A 38 -1.42 33.79 -14.20
C ASP A 38 -2.57 32.82 -14.40
N PHE A 39 -2.71 32.31 -15.62
CA PHE A 39 -3.68 31.27 -15.97
C PHE A 39 -3.16 29.92 -15.46
N ILE A 40 -4.01 29.17 -14.75
CA ILE A 40 -3.69 27.84 -14.22
C ILE A 40 -4.34 26.76 -15.08
N SER A 41 -5.66 26.79 -15.21
CA SER A 41 -6.42 25.78 -15.95
C SER A 41 -7.73 26.35 -16.48
N GLN A 42 -8.31 25.66 -17.46
CA GLN A 42 -9.67 25.91 -17.93
C GLN A 42 -10.33 24.60 -18.31
N THR A 43 -11.56 24.38 -17.82
CA THR A 43 -12.45 23.32 -18.30
C THR A 43 -13.57 23.94 -19.13
N VAL A 44 -13.83 23.41 -20.33
CA VAL A 44 -14.86 23.87 -21.24
C VAL A 44 -15.90 22.77 -21.42
N TYR A 45 -17.18 23.10 -21.28
CA TYR A 45 -18.32 22.19 -21.37
C TYR A 45 -19.21 22.46 -22.56
N GLU A 46 -19.73 21.39 -23.17
CA GLU A 46 -20.83 21.43 -24.11
C GLU A 46 -21.97 20.55 -23.61
N TYR A 47 -23.20 20.98 -23.78
CA TYR A 47 -24.38 20.29 -23.26
C TYR A 47 -25.37 19.91 -24.38
N ASP A 48 -26.09 18.81 -24.15
CA ASP A 48 -27.26 18.51 -24.94
C ASP A 48 -28.48 19.38 -24.52
N PRO A 49 -29.59 19.34 -25.24
CA PRO A 49 -30.80 20.13 -24.87
C PRO A 49 -31.45 19.68 -23.55
N LYS A 50 -31.04 18.56 -22.95
CA LYS A 50 -31.52 18.06 -21.65
C LYS A 50 -30.58 18.49 -20.51
N GLY A 51 -29.44 19.13 -20.82
CA GLY A 51 -28.44 19.55 -19.85
C GLY A 51 -27.37 18.49 -19.52
N ASN A 52 -27.28 17.40 -20.27
CA ASN A 52 -26.21 16.44 -20.09
C ASN A 52 -24.92 16.93 -20.73
N VAL A 53 -23.75 16.75 -20.06
CA VAL A 53 -22.44 17.12 -20.63
C VAL A 53 -22.09 16.17 -21.77
N ILE A 54 -22.06 16.67 -23.02
CA ILE A 54 -21.70 15.89 -24.20
C ILE A 54 -20.23 16.06 -24.60
N SER A 55 -19.57 17.12 -24.13
CA SER A 55 -18.12 17.33 -24.28
C SER A 55 -17.57 18.09 -23.09
N GLU A 56 -16.45 17.65 -22.58
CA GLU A 56 -15.66 18.29 -21.54
C GLU A 56 -14.21 18.35 -22.03
N THR A 57 -13.62 19.55 -22.02
CA THR A 57 -12.25 19.76 -22.49
C THR A 57 -11.45 20.47 -21.42
N ASP A 58 -10.41 19.81 -20.89
CA ASP A 58 -9.47 20.39 -19.95
C ASP A 58 -8.27 20.99 -20.67
N LYS A 59 -7.89 22.19 -20.27
CA LYS A 59 -6.73 22.93 -20.76
C LYS A 59 -5.82 23.30 -19.60
N GLY A 60 -4.54 22.97 -19.70
CA GLY A 60 -3.53 23.33 -18.73
C GLY A 60 -2.97 24.74 -18.90
N GLU A 61 -1.94 25.10 -18.15
CA GLU A 61 -1.35 26.44 -18.03
C GLU A 61 -0.98 27.12 -19.35
N ASN A 62 -0.60 26.34 -20.35
CA ASN A 62 -0.29 26.87 -21.70
C ASN A 62 -1.52 27.10 -22.57
N LYS A 63 -2.73 26.95 -22.02
CA LYS A 63 -4.04 26.97 -22.72
C LYS A 63 -4.17 25.90 -23.80
N LYS A 64 -3.34 24.87 -23.74
CA LYS A 64 -3.38 23.73 -24.65
C LYS A 64 -4.36 22.68 -24.13
N GLU A 65 -5.09 22.06 -25.02
CA GLU A 65 -5.97 20.94 -24.71
C GLU A 65 -5.14 19.75 -24.19
N GLU A 66 -5.38 19.31 -22.97
CA GLU A 66 -4.69 18.18 -22.32
C GLU A 66 -5.55 16.93 -22.35
N THR A 67 -6.85 17.09 -22.08
CA THR A 67 -7.81 15.99 -22.06
C THR A 67 -9.12 16.44 -22.66
N LYS A 68 -9.72 15.60 -23.52
CA LYS A 68 -11.07 15.81 -24.03
C LYS A 68 -11.91 14.56 -23.83
N THR A 69 -13.05 14.71 -23.16
CA THR A 69 -14.03 13.65 -22.93
C THR A 69 -15.30 13.95 -23.70
N VAL A 70 -15.75 13.02 -24.55
CA VAL A 70 -17.00 13.11 -25.31
C VAL A 70 -17.93 11.99 -24.84
N THR A 71 -19.15 12.37 -24.42
CA THR A 71 -20.14 11.43 -23.87
C THR A 71 -21.41 11.42 -24.74
N SER A 72 -21.88 10.23 -25.08
CA SER A 72 -23.18 10.00 -25.72
C SER A 72 -24.15 9.38 -24.69
N TYR A 73 -25.42 9.74 -24.79
CA TYR A 73 -26.44 9.30 -23.83
C TYR A 73 -27.60 8.58 -24.54
N ASP A 74 -28.30 7.73 -23.82
CA ASP A 74 -29.58 7.16 -24.24
C ASP A 74 -30.75 8.13 -23.99
N ASP A 75 -31.98 7.69 -24.34
CA ASP A 75 -33.17 8.49 -24.12
C ASP A 75 -33.51 8.78 -22.65
N HIS A 76 -32.92 8.00 -21.70
CA HIS A 76 -33.09 8.14 -20.25
C HIS A 76 -31.96 9.00 -19.62
N GLY A 77 -31.00 9.49 -20.42
CA GLY A 77 -29.87 10.27 -19.96
C GLY A 77 -28.75 9.42 -19.31
N GLN A 78 -28.69 8.11 -19.60
CA GLN A 78 -27.60 7.26 -19.16
C GLN A 78 -26.47 7.28 -20.20
N PRO A 79 -25.21 7.40 -19.81
CA PRO A 79 -24.07 7.34 -20.72
C PRO A 79 -24.02 6.00 -21.48
N THR A 80 -23.91 6.05 -22.81
CA THR A 80 -23.77 4.85 -23.66
C THR A 80 -22.39 4.71 -24.25
N THR A 81 -21.71 5.83 -24.51
CA THR A 81 -20.32 5.85 -24.97
C THR A 81 -19.61 7.04 -24.37
N VAL A 82 -18.45 6.80 -23.77
CA VAL A 82 -17.54 7.83 -23.28
C VAL A 82 -16.21 7.63 -23.99
N THR A 83 -15.76 8.66 -24.72
CA THR A 83 -14.46 8.66 -25.40
C THR A 83 -13.58 9.71 -24.75
N THR A 84 -12.45 9.30 -24.20
CA THR A 84 -11.45 10.20 -23.61
C THR A 84 -10.21 10.19 -24.50
N THR A 85 -9.87 11.36 -25.02
CA THR A 85 -8.65 11.64 -25.80
C THR A 85 -7.70 12.43 -24.90
N LYS A 86 -6.46 11.98 -24.81
CA LYS A 86 -5.40 12.66 -24.05
C LYS A 86 -4.16 12.79 -24.92
N GLU A 87 -3.49 13.96 -24.88
CA GLU A 87 -2.26 14.17 -25.65
C GLU A 87 -1.20 13.10 -25.31
N GLY A 88 -0.72 12.38 -26.33
CA GLY A 88 0.31 11.34 -26.20
C GLY A 88 -0.17 10.00 -25.66
N ALA A 89 -1.47 9.75 -25.62
CA ALA A 89 -2.07 8.46 -25.25
C ALA A 89 -3.11 8.01 -26.29
N PRO A 90 -3.30 6.70 -26.52
CA PRO A 90 -4.41 6.22 -27.36
C PRO A 90 -5.74 6.56 -26.70
N ASP A 91 -6.73 6.83 -27.55
CA ASP A 91 -8.10 7.10 -27.10
C ASP A 91 -8.61 5.94 -26.24
N SER A 92 -9.23 6.30 -25.11
CA SER A 92 -10.00 5.37 -24.28
C SER A 92 -11.45 5.46 -24.66
N VAL A 93 -12.04 4.34 -25.09
CA VAL A 93 -13.46 4.26 -25.45
C VAL A 93 -14.17 3.30 -24.51
N GLU A 94 -15.11 3.82 -23.73
CA GLU A 94 -16.00 3.05 -22.89
C GLU A 94 -17.38 2.97 -23.56
N GLN A 95 -17.88 1.75 -23.75
CA GLN A 95 -19.22 1.48 -24.28
C GLN A 95 -20.05 0.75 -23.24
N THR A 96 -21.20 1.31 -22.88
CA THR A 96 -22.13 0.73 -21.90
C THR A 96 -23.44 0.38 -22.55
N THR A 97 -23.94 -0.83 -22.27
CA THR A 97 -25.30 -1.28 -22.63
C THR A 97 -26.02 -1.75 -21.37
N CYS A 98 -27.30 -1.37 -21.25
CA CYS A 98 -28.17 -1.77 -20.15
C CYS A 98 -29.34 -2.63 -20.68
N GLN A 99 -29.66 -3.70 -19.95
CA GLN A 99 -30.83 -4.56 -20.21
C GLN A 99 -31.65 -4.66 -18.93
N ASP A 100 -32.83 -4.07 -18.92
CA ASP A 100 -33.75 -4.08 -17.79
C ASP A 100 -34.76 -5.22 -17.89
N THR A 101 -34.97 -5.88 -16.78
CA THR A 101 -35.98 -6.95 -16.60
C THR A 101 -36.72 -6.73 -15.29
N VAL A 102 -37.81 -7.46 -15.06
CA VAL A 102 -38.56 -7.41 -13.79
C VAL A 102 -37.75 -7.96 -12.61
N GLN A 103 -36.67 -8.71 -12.87
CA GLN A 103 -35.76 -9.24 -11.85
C GLN A 103 -34.60 -8.33 -11.53
N GLY A 104 -34.34 -7.30 -12.37
CA GLY A 104 -33.23 -6.37 -12.20
C GLY A 104 -32.60 -5.97 -13.53
N THR A 105 -31.44 -5.30 -13.44
CA THR A 105 -30.72 -4.73 -14.60
C THR A 105 -29.42 -5.50 -14.82
N THR A 106 -29.09 -5.73 -16.09
CA THR A 106 -27.75 -6.17 -16.51
C THR A 106 -27.08 -5.02 -17.27
N ARG A 107 -26.00 -4.52 -16.72
CA ARG A 107 -25.12 -3.51 -17.35
C ARG A 107 -23.88 -4.18 -17.88
N THR A 108 -23.55 -3.98 -19.14
CA THR A 108 -22.29 -4.43 -19.76
C THR A 108 -21.52 -3.21 -20.18
N THR A 109 -20.33 -3.02 -19.62
CA THR A 109 -19.39 -1.95 -19.98
C THR A 109 -18.15 -2.56 -20.61
N THR A 110 -17.78 -2.08 -21.78
CA THR A 110 -16.56 -2.49 -22.48
C THR A 110 -15.66 -1.28 -22.63
N THR A 111 -14.47 -1.34 -22.06
CA THR A 111 -13.43 -0.32 -22.20
C THR A 111 -12.40 -0.80 -23.20
N THR A 112 -12.05 0.05 -24.16
CA THR A 112 -11.03 -0.22 -25.18
C THR A 112 -10.02 0.93 -25.17
N GLN A 113 -8.73 0.62 -25.04
CA GLN A 113 -7.65 1.59 -25.14
C GLN A 113 -6.51 0.99 -25.98
N GLY A 114 -6.32 1.51 -27.18
CA GLY A 114 -5.41 0.90 -28.16
C GLY A 114 -5.82 -0.54 -28.49
N GLU A 115 -4.94 -1.50 -28.23
CA GLU A 115 -5.23 -2.93 -28.41
C GLU A 115 -5.83 -3.60 -27.16
N GLU A 116 -5.86 -2.91 -26.02
CA GLU A 116 -6.42 -3.40 -24.76
C GLU A 116 -7.94 -3.31 -24.78
N LYS A 117 -8.60 -4.37 -24.35
CA LYS A 117 -10.05 -4.46 -24.23
C LYS A 117 -10.44 -5.24 -22.98
N GLU A 118 -11.22 -4.63 -22.13
CA GLU A 118 -11.81 -5.25 -20.95
C GLU A 118 -13.33 -5.14 -20.99
N THR A 119 -14.04 -6.15 -20.49
CA THR A 119 -15.50 -6.11 -20.39
C THR A 119 -15.93 -6.42 -18.96
N SER A 120 -16.70 -5.52 -18.36
CA SER A 120 -17.37 -5.71 -17.08
C SER A 120 -18.85 -5.95 -17.30
N VAL A 121 -19.41 -6.94 -16.58
CA VAL A 121 -20.86 -7.23 -16.56
C VAL A 121 -21.34 -7.16 -15.14
N ILE A 122 -22.21 -6.19 -14.86
CA ILE A 122 -22.81 -6.00 -13.54
C ILE A 122 -24.29 -6.36 -13.62
N LYS A 123 -24.75 -7.24 -12.72
CA LYS A 123 -26.16 -7.54 -12.55
C LYS A 123 -26.66 -6.99 -11.22
N THR A 124 -27.79 -6.35 -11.25
CA THR A 124 -28.51 -5.89 -10.06
C THR A 124 -29.83 -6.62 -9.93
N ASP A 125 -30.34 -6.74 -8.71
CA ASP A 125 -31.71 -7.22 -8.48
C ASP A 125 -32.75 -6.09 -8.73
N ALA A 126 -34.03 -6.40 -8.52
CA ALA A 126 -35.12 -5.45 -8.69
C ALA A 126 -35.10 -4.25 -7.73
N MET A 127 -34.26 -4.30 -6.68
CA MET A 127 -34.02 -3.19 -5.75
C MET A 127 -32.77 -2.38 -6.12
N GLY A 128 -32.11 -2.69 -7.24
CA GLY A 128 -30.87 -2.04 -7.69
C GLY A 128 -29.60 -2.49 -6.98
N ARG A 129 -29.64 -3.56 -6.16
CA ARG A 129 -28.46 -4.06 -5.45
C ARG A 129 -27.65 -4.97 -6.37
N GLU A 130 -26.32 -4.81 -6.37
CA GLU A 130 -25.42 -5.63 -7.16
C GLU A 130 -25.40 -7.07 -6.67
N THR A 131 -25.82 -8.01 -7.52
CA THR A 131 -25.86 -9.44 -7.24
C THR A 131 -24.73 -10.20 -7.91
N GLU A 132 -24.20 -9.69 -9.01
CA GLU A 132 -23.09 -10.27 -9.75
C GLU A 132 -22.26 -9.17 -10.40
N ASN A 133 -20.93 -9.30 -10.36
CA ASN A 133 -19.99 -8.47 -11.09
C ASN A 133 -18.94 -9.37 -11.75
N THR A 134 -18.89 -9.39 -13.07
CA THR A 134 -18.00 -10.27 -13.83
C THR A 134 -17.07 -9.45 -14.73
N SER A 135 -15.76 -9.65 -14.58
CA SER A 135 -14.73 -9.11 -15.46
C SER A 135 -14.29 -10.15 -16.49
N LYS A 136 -14.10 -9.74 -17.75
CA LYS A 136 -13.71 -10.60 -18.88
C LYS A 136 -12.55 -10.00 -19.64
N ASP A 137 -11.67 -10.88 -20.11
CA ASP A 137 -10.56 -10.53 -21.00
C ASP A 137 -11.04 -10.16 -22.42
N ARG A 138 -10.09 -9.74 -23.27
CA ARG A 138 -10.31 -9.42 -24.69
C ARG A 138 -10.98 -10.54 -25.48
N LYS A 139 -10.78 -11.80 -25.11
CA LYS A 139 -11.38 -12.97 -25.77
C LYS A 139 -12.75 -13.34 -25.23
N GLY A 140 -13.20 -12.64 -24.16
CA GLY A 140 -14.44 -12.91 -23.46
C GLY A 140 -14.36 -14.00 -22.39
N ASN A 141 -13.13 -14.47 -22.02
CA ASN A 141 -12.97 -15.39 -20.91
C ASN A 141 -13.17 -14.63 -19.60
N ILE A 142 -13.84 -15.28 -18.63
CA ILE A 142 -14.05 -14.70 -17.30
C ILE A 142 -12.71 -14.66 -16.56
N LEU A 143 -12.29 -13.47 -16.15
CA LEU A 143 -11.13 -13.23 -15.28
C LEU A 143 -11.53 -13.40 -13.82
N SER A 144 -12.64 -12.79 -13.45
CA SER A 144 -13.21 -12.90 -12.12
C SER A 144 -14.73 -12.72 -12.16
N SER A 145 -15.41 -13.33 -11.21
CA SER A 145 -16.84 -13.12 -10.97
C SER A 145 -17.08 -13.01 -9.47
N THR A 146 -17.75 -11.93 -9.06
CA THR A 146 -18.17 -11.72 -7.68
C THR A 146 -19.68 -11.87 -7.62
N GLU A 147 -20.18 -12.76 -6.75
CA GLU A 147 -21.60 -12.95 -6.47
C GLU A 147 -21.91 -12.50 -5.05
N THR A 148 -22.91 -11.63 -4.86
CA THR A 148 -23.34 -11.14 -3.55
C THR A 148 -24.76 -11.56 -3.27
N SER A 149 -24.98 -12.21 -2.13
CA SER A 149 -26.31 -12.57 -1.63
C SER A 149 -26.71 -11.66 -0.48
N TYR A 150 -27.99 -11.32 -0.42
CA TYR A 150 -28.55 -10.39 0.55
C TYR A 150 -29.63 -11.05 1.41
N ASP A 151 -29.77 -10.58 2.65
CA ASP A 151 -30.93 -10.91 3.47
C ASP A 151 -32.16 -10.08 3.04
N PHE A 152 -33.29 -10.32 3.70
CA PHE A 152 -34.55 -9.63 3.40
C PHE A 152 -34.53 -8.13 3.74
N MET A 153 -33.58 -7.67 4.57
CA MET A 153 -33.37 -6.26 4.89
C MET A 153 -32.40 -5.57 3.93
N GLY A 154 -31.82 -6.30 2.97
CA GLY A 154 -30.90 -5.79 1.98
C GLY A 154 -29.43 -5.75 2.41
N ARG A 155 -29.07 -6.44 3.51
CA ARG A 155 -27.70 -6.51 3.98
C ARG A 155 -26.99 -7.71 3.34
N ALA A 156 -25.74 -7.51 2.89
CA ALA A 156 -24.94 -8.58 2.29
C ALA A 156 -24.61 -9.66 3.34
N ILE A 157 -25.02 -10.91 3.08
CA ILE A 157 -24.79 -12.05 3.97
C ILE A 157 -23.72 -13.01 3.44
N GLN A 158 -23.44 -12.98 2.13
CA GLN A 158 -22.41 -13.80 1.53
C GLN A 158 -21.88 -13.12 0.28
N THR A 159 -20.57 -13.14 0.12
CA THR A 159 -19.88 -12.76 -1.11
C THR A 159 -19.02 -13.93 -1.58
N LYS A 160 -19.18 -14.31 -2.85
CA LYS A 160 -18.34 -15.32 -3.51
C LYS A 160 -17.54 -14.66 -4.61
N VAL A 161 -16.24 -14.86 -4.58
CA VAL A 161 -15.35 -14.42 -5.64
C VAL A 161 -14.77 -15.65 -6.31
N THR A 162 -15.05 -15.82 -7.60
CA THR A 162 -14.53 -16.93 -8.41
C THR A 162 -13.52 -16.37 -9.41
N SER A 163 -12.31 -16.92 -9.42
CA SER A 163 -11.26 -16.61 -10.39
C SER A 163 -10.38 -17.85 -10.55
N ASP A 164 -9.98 -18.16 -11.80
CA ASP A 164 -9.16 -19.33 -12.12
C ASP A 164 -9.74 -20.67 -11.62
N GLY A 165 -11.09 -20.78 -11.64
CA GLY A 165 -11.79 -21.99 -11.15
C GLY A 165 -11.80 -22.14 -9.62
N VAL A 166 -11.21 -21.20 -8.89
CA VAL A 166 -11.21 -21.16 -7.42
C VAL A 166 -12.29 -20.20 -6.96
N THR A 167 -13.13 -20.65 -6.01
CA THR A 167 -14.17 -19.83 -5.39
C THR A 167 -13.83 -19.59 -3.93
N GLN A 168 -13.66 -18.33 -3.59
CA GLN A 168 -13.52 -17.84 -2.22
C GLN A 168 -14.88 -17.37 -1.73
N THR A 169 -15.23 -17.69 -0.49
CA THR A 169 -16.53 -17.34 0.08
C THR A 169 -16.34 -16.65 1.42
N GLU A 170 -16.87 -15.45 1.54
CA GLU A 170 -16.99 -14.71 2.80
C GLU A 170 -18.45 -14.66 3.22
N SER A 171 -18.72 -14.66 4.52
CA SER A 171 -20.09 -14.60 5.01
C SER A 171 -20.21 -13.74 6.26
N LYS A 172 -21.40 -13.12 6.42
CA LYS A 172 -21.75 -12.31 7.59
C LYS A 172 -23.10 -12.70 8.13
N THR A 173 -23.25 -12.62 9.45
CA THR A 173 -24.55 -12.66 10.10
C THR A 173 -24.76 -11.37 10.86
N TYR A 174 -26.01 -11.01 11.07
CA TYR A 174 -26.39 -9.77 11.73
C TYR A 174 -27.26 -10.06 12.93
N ASP A 175 -27.16 -9.22 13.94
CA ASP A 175 -28.09 -9.23 15.07
C ASP A 175 -29.39 -8.47 14.76
N ASP A 176 -30.32 -8.46 15.73
CA ASP A 176 -31.61 -7.80 15.59
C ASP A 176 -31.51 -6.27 15.44
N ASN A 177 -30.38 -5.65 15.89
CA ASN A 177 -30.13 -4.22 15.75
C ASN A 177 -29.53 -3.87 14.40
N GLY A 178 -29.15 -4.87 13.59
CA GLY A 178 -28.55 -4.70 12.28
C GLY A 178 -27.04 -4.59 12.29
N THR A 179 -26.38 -4.76 13.44
CA THR A 179 -24.93 -4.82 13.53
C THR A 179 -24.41 -6.22 13.14
N VAL A 180 -23.16 -6.33 12.69
CA VAL A 180 -22.55 -7.61 12.29
C VAL A 180 -22.34 -8.48 13.54
N ALA A 181 -23.07 -9.58 13.67
CA ALA A 181 -22.89 -10.51 14.77
C ALA A 181 -21.66 -11.42 14.57
N THR A 182 -21.51 -11.95 13.35
CA THR A 182 -20.32 -12.71 12.98
C THR A 182 -19.93 -12.45 11.54
N GLU A 183 -18.63 -12.53 11.27
CA GLU A 183 -18.11 -12.62 9.90
C GLU A 183 -17.15 -13.80 9.79
N THR A 184 -17.10 -14.40 8.62
CA THR A 184 -16.17 -15.47 8.30
C THR A 184 -15.44 -15.08 7.01
N SER A 185 -14.12 -15.00 7.08
CA SER A 185 -13.27 -14.70 5.92
C SER A 185 -13.24 -15.89 4.96
N ALA A 186 -12.71 -15.65 3.76
CA ALA A 186 -12.48 -16.70 2.77
C ALA A 186 -11.58 -17.83 3.32
N SER A 187 -10.58 -17.52 4.14
CA SER A 187 -9.68 -18.51 4.79
C SER A 187 -10.33 -19.28 5.94
N GLY A 188 -11.59 -18.97 6.29
CA GLY A 188 -12.31 -19.63 7.37
C GLY A 188 -12.06 -19.03 8.76
N VAL A 189 -11.32 -17.93 8.86
CA VAL A 189 -11.20 -17.16 10.12
C VAL A 189 -12.57 -16.59 10.45
N LYS A 190 -13.06 -16.89 11.63
CA LYS A 190 -14.37 -16.43 12.12
C LYS A 190 -14.19 -15.39 13.21
N THR A 191 -14.81 -14.21 13.03
CA THR A 191 -14.85 -13.15 14.06
C THR A 191 -16.29 -12.98 14.56
N ALA A 192 -16.46 -13.02 15.87
CA ALA A 192 -17.74 -12.75 16.53
C ALA A 192 -17.64 -11.43 17.31
N TYR A 193 -18.67 -10.60 17.18
CA TYR A 193 -18.72 -9.25 17.76
C TYR A 193 -19.77 -9.15 18.86
N GLN A 194 -19.49 -8.31 19.85
CA GLN A 194 -20.43 -7.83 20.84
C GLN A 194 -20.41 -6.31 20.87
N TYR A 195 -21.58 -5.72 21.10
CA TYR A 195 -21.78 -4.28 21.02
C TYR A 195 -22.36 -3.73 22.32
N ASP A 196 -22.08 -2.45 22.61
CA ASP A 196 -22.77 -1.72 23.65
C ASP A 196 -24.14 -1.18 23.16
N SER A 197 -24.83 -0.47 24.04
CA SER A 197 -26.17 0.08 23.77
C SER A 197 -26.22 1.16 22.69
N VAL A 198 -25.06 1.66 22.24
CA VAL A 198 -24.94 2.66 21.15
C VAL A 198 -24.22 2.08 19.93
N ASN A 199 -24.22 0.76 19.82
CA ASN A 199 -23.66 0.00 18.69
C ASN A 199 -22.15 0.15 18.48
N ARG A 200 -21.36 0.41 19.54
CA ARG A 200 -19.89 0.35 19.47
C ARG A 200 -19.42 -1.05 19.81
N VAL A 201 -18.44 -1.57 19.09
CA VAL A 201 -17.84 -2.88 19.38
C VAL A 201 -17.14 -2.83 20.74
N VAL A 202 -17.56 -3.69 21.67
CA VAL A 202 -16.91 -3.83 22.98
C VAL A 202 -16.14 -5.15 23.10
N LYS A 203 -16.42 -6.12 22.24
CA LYS A 203 -15.66 -7.36 22.17
C LYS A 203 -15.67 -7.92 20.76
N ALA A 204 -14.49 -8.32 20.29
CA ALA A 204 -14.31 -9.13 19.10
C ALA A 204 -13.54 -10.39 19.49
N THR A 205 -14.04 -11.55 19.05
CA THR A 205 -13.39 -12.85 19.23
C THR A 205 -13.09 -13.42 17.86
N GLU A 206 -11.81 -13.44 17.49
CA GLU A 206 -11.32 -14.05 16.27
C GLU A 206 -10.88 -15.48 16.54
N SER A 207 -11.50 -16.44 15.86
CA SER A 207 -11.20 -17.86 15.95
C SER A 207 -10.53 -18.34 14.67
N ALA A 208 -9.33 -18.88 14.78
CA ALA A 208 -8.58 -19.46 13.67
C ALA A 208 -7.67 -20.58 14.18
N ASP A 209 -7.53 -21.67 13.41
CA ASP A 209 -6.66 -22.82 13.74
C ASP A 209 -6.90 -23.40 15.15
N GLY A 210 -8.16 -23.30 15.64
CA GLY A 210 -8.53 -23.76 16.97
C GLY A 210 -8.05 -22.88 18.14
N THR A 211 -7.60 -21.66 17.83
CA THR A 211 -7.20 -20.65 18.83
C THR A 211 -8.04 -19.39 18.71
N ASP A 212 -8.36 -18.79 19.85
CA ASP A 212 -9.11 -17.54 19.92
C ASP A 212 -8.19 -16.38 20.27
N THR A 213 -8.32 -15.28 19.55
CA THR A 213 -7.77 -13.97 19.91
C THR A 213 -8.93 -13.09 20.35
N VAL A 214 -8.92 -12.63 21.58
CA VAL A 214 -9.99 -11.81 22.14
C VAL A 214 -9.54 -10.37 22.26
N THR A 215 -10.25 -9.48 21.58
CA THR A 215 -10.07 -8.02 21.68
C THR A 215 -11.28 -7.43 22.41
N GLU A 216 -11.05 -6.74 23.51
CA GLU A 216 -12.07 -6.05 24.31
C GLU A 216 -11.80 -4.55 24.30
N THR A 217 -12.82 -3.76 23.99
CA THR A 217 -12.75 -2.30 23.98
C THR A 217 -13.70 -1.74 25.03
N SER A 218 -13.19 -0.91 25.93
CA SER A 218 -14.00 -0.17 26.91
C SER A 218 -13.91 1.31 26.65
N TYR A 219 -15.02 1.99 26.94
CA TYR A 219 -15.19 3.43 26.78
C TYR A 219 -15.48 4.07 28.14
N GLY A 220 -14.87 5.21 28.41
CA GLY A 220 -15.02 5.93 29.66
C GLY A 220 -14.55 7.36 29.56
N TYR A 221 -14.40 8.01 30.71
CA TYR A 221 -13.87 9.37 30.82
C TYR A 221 -12.79 9.40 31.89
N GLU A 222 -11.70 10.12 31.63
CA GLU A 222 -10.60 10.29 32.57
C GLU A 222 -10.08 11.73 32.51
N ASP A 223 -9.64 12.25 33.66
CA ASP A 223 -8.84 13.46 33.72
C ASP A 223 -7.38 13.13 33.46
N ALA A 224 -6.69 13.96 32.71
CA ALA A 224 -5.27 13.76 32.45
C ALA A 224 -4.51 15.08 32.28
N GLN A 225 -3.26 15.07 32.74
CA GLN A 225 -2.30 16.12 32.45
C GLN A 225 -1.54 15.75 31.16
N ILE A 226 -1.72 16.54 30.11
CA ILE A 226 -1.18 16.33 28.77
C ILE A 226 -0.02 17.30 28.54
N HIS A 227 1.10 16.81 28.00
CA HIS A 227 2.24 17.65 27.65
C HIS A 227 1.93 18.49 26.41
N THR A 228 2.39 19.72 26.43
CA THR A 228 2.30 20.68 25.34
C THR A 228 3.69 21.29 25.10
N LEU A 229 3.87 22.04 24.04
CA LEU A 229 5.14 22.76 23.81
C LEU A 229 5.47 23.77 24.93
N ASN A 230 4.46 24.24 25.68
CA ASN A 230 4.64 25.22 26.79
C ASN A 230 4.54 24.60 28.19
N GLY A 231 4.68 23.29 28.34
CA GLY A 231 4.57 22.57 29.60
C GLY A 231 3.45 21.55 29.59
N THR A 232 2.60 21.55 30.60
CA THR A 232 1.47 20.61 30.67
C THR A 232 0.16 21.38 30.77
N LYS A 233 -0.93 20.79 30.26
CA LYS A 233 -2.29 21.28 30.35
C LYS A 233 -3.14 20.22 31.03
N ASP A 234 -3.94 20.64 32.02
CA ASP A 234 -4.90 19.76 32.67
C ASP A 234 -6.17 19.70 31.83
N TYR A 235 -6.54 18.50 31.46
CA TYR A 235 -7.79 18.18 30.77
C TYR A 235 -8.71 17.43 31.72
N GLN A 236 -9.97 17.77 31.69
CA GLN A 236 -11.03 17.08 32.44
C GLN A 236 -11.95 16.36 31.44
N ASP A 237 -12.54 15.25 31.88
CA ASP A 237 -13.54 14.49 31.13
C ASP A 237 -13.09 14.12 29.70
N LEU A 238 -11.79 13.79 29.50
CA LEU A 238 -11.33 13.23 28.22
C LEU A 238 -12.07 11.93 27.94
N SER A 239 -12.63 11.81 26.74
CA SER A 239 -13.17 10.54 26.27
C SER A 239 -12.04 9.52 26.12
N VAL A 240 -12.17 8.37 26.76
CA VAL A 240 -11.11 7.34 26.78
C VAL A 240 -11.63 6.07 26.15
N GLN A 241 -10.90 5.59 25.16
CA GLN A 241 -11.06 4.26 24.61
C GLN A 241 -9.85 3.40 25.03
N THR A 242 -10.11 2.24 25.63
CA THR A 242 -9.07 1.28 26.02
C THR A 242 -9.33 -0.05 25.31
N THR A 243 -8.37 -0.51 24.54
CA THR A 243 -8.40 -1.82 23.85
C THR A 243 -7.45 -2.79 24.55
N LYS A 244 -7.96 -3.97 24.85
CA LYS A 244 -7.18 -5.10 25.40
C LYS A 244 -7.19 -6.23 24.41
N THR A 245 -6.03 -6.83 24.17
CA THR A 245 -5.90 -8.06 23.38
C THR A 245 -5.47 -9.17 24.34
N ASN A 246 -6.24 -10.25 24.39
CA ASN A 246 -6.02 -11.37 25.31
C ASN A 246 -5.83 -10.92 26.77
N GLY A 247 -6.62 -9.92 27.20
CA GLY A 247 -6.63 -9.37 28.56
C GLY A 247 -5.57 -8.33 28.86
N ARG A 248 -4.60 -8.07 27.98
CA ARG A 248 -3.56 -7.03 28.13
C ARG A 248 -3.94 -5.77 27.37
N VAL A 249 -3.67 -4.59 27.94
CA VAL A 249 -3.87 -3.31 27.24
C VAL A 249 -2.91 -3.24 26.07
N SER A 250 -3.45 -3.27 24.86
CA SER A 250 -2.70 -3.12 23.62
C SER A 250 -2.68 -1.67 23.16
N GLU A 251 -3.81 -0.97 23.31
CA GLU A 251 -3.96 0.42 22.89
C GLU A 251 -4.85 1.20 23.88
N LYS A 252 -4.57 2.49 24.01
CA LYS A 252 -5.44 3.43 24.73
C LYS A 252 -5.35 4.81 24.11
N SER A 253 -6.47 5.49 23.95
CA SER A 253 -6.54 6.85 23.43
C SER A 253 -7.36 7.75 24.35
N TRP A 254 -6.95 9.00 24.46
CA TRP A 254 -7.64 10.05 25.20
C TRP A 254 -7.98 11.17 24.23
N THR A 255 -9.26 11.44 24.07
CA THR A 255 -9.79 12.38 23.09
C THR A 255 -10.51 13.53 23.80
N ASP A 256 -10.23 14.75 23.39
CA ASP A 256 -10.85 15.95 23.94
C ASP A 256 -12.25 16.21 23.35
N ALA A 257 -12.90 17.27 23.82
CA ALA A 257 -14.23 17.66 23.39
C ALA A 257 -14.29 18.13 21.92
N ALA A 258 -13.15 18.48 21.31
CA ALA A 258 -13.04 18.79 19.88
C ALA A 258 -12.86 17.55 19.00
N GLY A 259 -12.78 16.35 19.60
CA GLY A 259 -12.55 15.09 18.90
C GLY A 259 -11.07 14.81 18.60
N GLN A 260 -10.15 15.58 19.19
CA GLN A 260 -8.71 15.40 18.98
C GLN A 260 -8.14 14.39 19.98
N THR A 261 -7.41 13.38 19.50
CA THR A 261 -6.67 12.46 20.38
C THR A 261 -5.45 13.17 20.95
N VAL A 262 -5.56 13.64 22.20
CA VAL A 262 -4.51 14.40 22.88
C VAL A 262 -3.44 13.52 23.54
N ARG A 263 -3.75 12.24 23.77
CA ARG A 263 -2.80 11.20 24.20
C ARG A 263 -3.13 9.86 23.60
N SER A 264 -2.10 9.12 23.22
CA SER A 264 -2.21 7.73 22.82
C SER A 264 -1.25 6.85 23.61
N PHE A 265 -1.62 5.56 23.74
CA PHE A 265 -0.76 4.50 24.28
C PHE A 265 -0.83 3.32 23.31
N SER A 266 0.31 2.83 22.88
CA SER A 266 0.43 1.66 22.01
C SER A 266 1.79 0.97 22.25
N HIS A 267 1.80 -0.37 22.22
CA HIS A 267 3.02 -1.17 22.41
C HIS A 267 3.85 -0.77 23.63
N GLY A 268 3.18 -0.44 24.75
CA GLY A 268 3.83 -0.04 25.99
C GLY A 268 4.30 1.41 26.06
N LEU A 269 4.04 2.23 25.04
CA LEU A 269 4.54 3.60 24.92
C LEU A 269 3.42 4.62 24.93
N TYR A 270 3.61 5.72 25.67
CA TYR A 270 2.73 6.89 25.70
C TYR A 270 3.24 7.98 24.78
N THR A 271 2.32 8.62 24.09
CA THR A 271 2.59 9.79 23.23
C THR A 271 1.50 10.83 23.43
N ASP A 272 1.89 12.07 23.72
CA ASP A 272 1.01 13.22 23.74
C ASP A 272 1.05 13.94 22.39
N HIS A 273 -0.09 14.45 21.95
CA HIS A 273 -0.29 15.08 20.65
C HIS A 273 -0.64 16.55 20.85
N VAL A 274 -0.01 17.43 20.09
CA VAL A 274 -0.18 18.89 20.20
C VAL A 274 -0.79 19.42 18.92
N PHE A 275 -1.90 20.13 19.06
CA PHE A 275 -2.67 20.67 17.95
C PHE A 275 -2.67 22.19 17.95
N THR A 276 -2.83 22.79 16.78
CA THR A 276 -3.19 24.19 16.60
C THR A 276 -4.65 24.43 16.97
N SER A 277 -5.08 25.69 17.07
CA SER A 277 -6.47 26.05 17.38
C SER A 277 -7.46 25.64 16.28
N ASP A 278 -7.01 25.48 15.04
CA ASP A 278 -7.77 25.00 13.89
C ASP A 278 -7.73 23.46 13.74
N GLY A 279 -7.10 22.75 14.69
CA GLY A 279 -7.17 21.31 14.78
C GLY A 279 -6.06 20.54 14.05
N LYS A 280 -5.03 21.22 13.55
CA LYS A 280 -3.90 20.57 12.90
C LYS A 280 -2.87 20.10 13.91
N GLU A 281 -2.47 18.82 13.83
CA GLU A 281 -1.39 18.28 14.66
C GLU A 281 -0.03 18.88 14.23
N ILE A 282 0.65 19.53 15.18
CA ILE A 282 1.96 20.17 14.94
C ILE A 282 3.10 19.51 15.68
N ALA A 283 2.83 18.72 16.72
CA ALA A 283 3.89 18.01 17.42
C ALA A 283 3.39 16.74 18.09
N THR A 284 4.30 15.78 18.24
CA THR A 284 4.17 14.64 19.15
C THR A 284 5.23 14.70 20.23
N ILE A 285 4.85 14.33 21.46
CA ILE A 285 5.73 14.27 22.63
C ILE A 285 5.74 12.85 23.15
N SER A 286 6.78 12.10 22.83
CA SER A 286 6.94 10.72 23.29
C SER A 286 7.40 10.72 24.75
N LEU A 287 6.62 10.04 25.59
CA LEU A 287 6.87 9.93 27.05
C LEU A 287 7.50 8.60 27.43
N GLY A 288 7.58 7.64 26.49
CA GLY A 288 8.05 6.29 26.74
C GLY A 288 7.03 5.44 27.51
N THR A 289 7.50 4.57 28.39
CA THR A 289 6.66 3.64 29.18
C THR A 289 5.96 4.29 30.37
N LYS A 290 6.14 5.60 30.59
CA LYS A 290 5.57 6.37 31.70
C LYS A 290 4.93 7.64 31.16
N THR A 291 3.97 8.19 31.91
CA THR A 291 3.33 9.47 31.60
C THR A 291 4.11 10.70 32.10
N SER A 292 5.30 10.50 32.64
CA SER A 292 6.20 11.57 33.09
C SER A 292 7.66 11.08 32.99
N GLY A 293 8.58 11.95 32.62
CA GLY A 293 10.02 11.64 32.48
C GLY A 293 10.68 12.53 31.43
N ASP A 294 11.78 12.03 30.85
CA ASP A 294 12.45 12.70 29.74
C ASP A 294 11.57 12.64 28.48
N GLU A 295 11.17 13.79 27.99
CA GLU A 295 10.28 13.94 26.85
C GLU A 295 11.09 14.00 25.56
N LYS A 296 10.65 13.28 24.52
CA LYS A 296 11.21 13.40 23.16
C LYS A 296 10.18 14.06 22.27
N ILE A 297 10.51 15.22 21.75
CA ILE A 297 9.60 16.05 20.97
C ILE A 297 9.93 15.90 19.49
N ALA A 298 8.91 15.58 18.68
CA ALA A 298 8.94 15.69 17.24
C ALA A 298 7.96 16.81 16.84
N LEU A 299 8.49 17.84 16.17
CA LEU A 299 7.72 19.02 15.75
C LEU A 299 7.65 19.07 14.23
N GLN A 300 6.49 19.42 13.70
CA GLN A 300 6.24 19.62 12.28
C GLN A 300 5.82 21.07 12.06
N LEU A 301 6.47 21.75 11.12
CA LEU A 301 6.11 23.11 10.72
C LEU A 301 5.43 23.08 9.36
N TYR A 302 4.47 23.94 9.18
CA TYR A 302 3.66 24.04 7.96
C TYR A 302 3.64 25.49 7.46
N ASP A 303 3.48 25.68 6.16
CA ASP A 303 3.16 26.96 5.57
C ASP A 303 1.65 27.31 5.72
N LYS A 304 1.27 28.46 5.20
CA LYS A 304 -0.13 28.92 5.23
C LYS A 304 -1.07 28.08 4.34
N GLU A 305 -0.52 27.39 3.34
CA GLU A 305 -1.23 26.44 2.46
C GLU A 305 -1.34 25.04 3.09
N GLY A 306 -0.74 24.83 4.26
CA GLY A 306 -0.80 23.56 4.97
C GLY A 306 0.22 22.52 4.54
N LYS A 307 1.22 22.87 3.71
CA LYS A 307 2.31 21.98 3.32
C LYS A 307 3.39 21.95 4.41
N GLN A 308 3.94 20.76 4.67
CA GLN A 308 4.97 20.59 5.70
C GLN A 308 6.31 21.18 5.23
N THR A 309 6.76 22.26 5.89
CA THR A 309 8.03 22.94 5.57
C THR A 309 9.22 22.44 6.38
N ALA A 310 9.01 21.85 7.55
CA ALA A 310 10.08 21.25 8.34
C ALA A 310 9.59 20.12 9.26
N ALA A 311 10.48 19.13 9.50
CA ALA A 311 10.40 18.16 10.57
C ALA A 311 11.60 18.36 11.50
N ILE A 312 11.35 18.46 12.81
CA ILE A 312 12.35 18.82 13.80
C ILE A 312 12.26 17.83 14.96
N GLN A 313 13.38 17.30 15.42
CA GLN A 313 13.44 16.39 16.56
C GLN A 313 14.15 17.08 17.75
N ASN A 314 13.54 16.99 18.94
CA ASN A 314 14.04 17.54 20.21
C ASN A 314 14.52 18.99 20.08
N PRO A 315 13.67 19.94 19.60
CA PRO A 315 14.03 21.34 19.52
C PRO A 315 14.27 21.93 20.92
N GLU A 316 15.08 22.97 21.01
CA GLU A 316 15.12 23.80 22.22
C GLU A 316 13.81 24.60 22.33
N ILE A 317 13.07 24.36 23.39
CA ILE A 317 11.83 25.07 23.66
C ILE A 317 12.01 26.02 24.84
N THR A 318 11.80 27.29 24.61
CA THR A 318 11.74 28.29 25.69
C THR A 318 10.26 28.51 26.05
N LYS A 319 9.88 28.09 27.27
CA LYS A 319 8.52 28.23 27.79
C LYS A 319 8.23 29.70 28.09
N GLY A 320 7.15 30.24 27.51
CA GLY A 320 6.62 31.58 27.79
C GLY A 320 5.43 31.54 28.73
N THR A 321 4.85 32.69 29.04
CA THR A 321 3.64 32.81 29.89
C THR A 321 2.37 32.42 29.11
N SER A 322 2.34 32.60 27.79
CA SER A 322 1.20 32.27 26.92
C SER A 322 1.63 31.37 25.74
N ASP A 323 2.87 31.58 25.22
CA ASP A 323 3.34 30.90 24.01
C ASP A 323 4.74 30.32 24.24
N ALA A 324 5.01 29.18 23.64
CA ALA A 324 6.34 28.60 23.59
C ALA A 324 7.13 29.15 22.37
N THR A 325 8.36 29.56 22.61
CA THR A 325 9.28 29.88 21.52
C THR A 325 10.16 28.69 21.22
N VAL A 326 10.11 28.22 20.00
CA VAL A 326 10.93 27.10 19.51
C VAL A 326 12.21 27.66 18.90
N LYS A 327 13.36 27.30 19.47
CA LYS A 327 14.67 27.51 18.84
C LYS A 327 15.08 26.24 18.12
N VAL A 328 15.25 26.37 16.82
CA VAL A 328 15.70 25.27 15.98
C VAL A 328 17.20 25.44 15.74
N GLY A 329 18.01 24.66 16.46
CA GLY A 329 19.42 24.49 16.14
C GLY A 329 19.59 23.54 14.95
N ASN A 330 20.68 23.66 14.17
CA ASN A 330 20.93 22.81 13.01
C ASN A 330 20.89 21.29 13.35
N SER A 331 21.30 20.91 14.55
CA SER A 331 21.28 19.52 15.01
C SER A 331 19.87 18.97 15.32
N SER A 332 18.85 19.82 15.39
CA SER A 332 17.46 19.44 15.66
C SER A 332 16.62 19.26 14.40
N ILE A 333 17.09 19.76 13.26
CA ILE A 333 16.40 19.64 11.97
C ILE A 333 16.62 18.23 11.43
N LEU A 334 15.54 17.48 11.21
CA LEU A 334 15.60 16.22 10.47
C LEU A 334 15.50 16.47 8.96
N GLN A 335 14.60 17.37 8.59
CA GLN A 335 14.36 17.75 7.20
C GLN A 335 13.73 19.14 7.15
N LYS A 336 14.13 19.91 6.14
CA LYS A 336 13.47 21.15 5.72
C LYS A 336 13.10 21.02 4.25
N THR A 337 11.89 21.40 3.87
CA THR A 337 11.38 21.35 2.50
C THR A 337 10.90 22.73 2.09
N GLU A 338 11.29 23.17 0.90
CA GLU A 338 10.81 24.40 0.27
C GLU A 338 10.01 24.04 -0.98
N TYR A 339 8.98 24.82 -1.28
CA TYR A 339 8.06 24.60 -2.37
C TYR A 339 8.01 25.79 -3.31
N ASP A 340 7.70 25.56 -4.58
CA ASP A 340 7.34 26.61 -5.52
C ASP A 340 5.84 27.00 -5.36
N THR A 341 5.39 27.98 -6.12
CA THR A 341 4.00 28.46 -6.11
C THR A 341 2.99 27.43 -6.61
N LYS A 342 3.44 26.41 -7.35
CA LYS A 342 2.62 25.28 -7.82
C LYS A 342 2.56 24.15 -6.80
N GLY A 343 3.36 24.23 -5.74
CA GLY A 343 3.44 23.23 -4.70
C GLY A 343 4.42 22.09 -4.95
N ASN A 344 5.29 22.21 -5.94
CA ASN A 344 6.38 21.26 -6.14
C ASN A 344 7.51 21.51 -5.14
N GLU A 345 8.13 20.45 -4.63
CA GLU A 345 9.28 20.53 -3.74
C GLU A 345 10.51 21.07 -4.48
N THR A 346 10.98 22.26 -4.17
CA THR A 346 12.16 22.86 -4.84
C THR A 346 13.46 22.51 -4.15
N THR A 347 13.45 22.37 -2.82
CA THR A 347 14.64 22.07 -2.04
C THR A 347 14.30 21.21 -0.84
N LYS A 348 15.09 20.16 -0.61
CA LYS A 348 15.13 19.40 0.64
C LYS A 348 16.48 19.59 1.29
N THR A 349 16.49 19.94 2.57
CA THR A 349 17.71 20.07 3.39
C THR A 349 17.60 19.07 4.54
N ASP A 350 18.61 18.21 4.72
CA ASP A 350 18.66 17.28 5.86
C ASP A 350 19.23 17.93 7.13
N GLY A 351 19.30 17.16 8.21
CA GLY A 351 19.81 17.62 9.51
C GLY A 351 21.29 17.99 9.52
N ASN A 352 22.08 17.55 8.54
CA ASN A 352 23.50 17.90 8.38
C ASN A 352 23.68 19.17 7.54
N GLY A 353 22.61 19.65 6.91
CA GLY A 353 22.63 20.79 6.00
C GLY A 353 22.88 20.41 4.54
N ASP A 354 22.92 19.11 4.23
CA ASP A 354 23.01 18.63 2.86
C ASP A 354 21.72 18.93 2.12
N GLN A 355 21.84 19.46 0.91
CA GLN A 355 20.70 19.89 0.11
C GLN A 355 20.55 19.07 -1.16
N ILE A 356 19.28 18.78 -1.48
CA ILE A 356 18.84 18.29 -2.78
C ILE A 356 17.88 19.33 -3.34
N SER A 357 18.17 19.84 -4.55
CA SER A 357 17.30 20.80 -5.24
C SER A 357 16.72 20.18 -6.50
N TYR A 358 15.49 20.55 -6.82
CA TYR A 358 14.73 20.05 -7.96
C TYR A 358 14.33 21.21 -8.88
N ALA A 359 14.38 20.99 -10.17
CA ALA A 359 13.76 21.84 -11.17
C ALA A 359 12.70 21.05 -11.94
N TYR A 360 11.67 21.72 -12.40
CA TYR A 360 10.50 21.13 -13.04
C TYR A 360 10.23 21.75 -14.41
N ASP A 361 9.54 21.02 -15.26
CA ASP A 361 8.94 21.54 -16.49
C ASP A 361 7.51 22.07 -16.23
N ASP A 362 6.87 22.57 -17.27
CA ASP A 362 5.51 23.13 -17.21
C ASP A 362 4.43 22.07 -16.84
N GLN A 363 4.76 20.79 -16.98
CA GLN A 363 3.89 19.65 -16.60
C GLN A 363 4.20 19.11 -15.20
N ASN A 364 4.95 19.88 -14.37
CA ASN A 364 5.37 19.50 -13.02
C ASN A 364 6.22 18.22 -12.94
N ARG A 365 6.93 17.86 -14.02
CA ARG A 365 7.87 16.74 -14.05
C ARG A 365 9.27 17.24 -13.75
N VAL A 366 10.03 16.49 -12.94
CA VAL A 366 11.40 16.83 -12.56
C VAL A 366 12.32 16.83 -13.79
N THR A 367 13.00 17.94 -14.05
CA THR A 367 13.98 18.09 -15.16
C THR A 367 15.43 18.12 -14.70
N GLU A 368 15.70 18.54 -13.48
CA GLU A 368 17.05 18.53 -12.89
C GLU A 368 16.97 18.24 -11.38
N ILE A 369 17.89 17.41 -10.92
CA ILE A 369 18.14 17.15 -9.50
C ILE A 369 19.58 17.56 -9.21
N THR A 370 19.81 18.44 -8.23
CA THR A 370 21.16 18.85 -7.80
C THR A 370 21.39 18.39 -6.37
N GLN A 371 22.46 17.61 -6.14
CA GLN A 371 22.88 17.13 -4.82
C GLN A 371 24.40 17.23 -4.69
N GLY A 372 24.88 17.91 -3.64
CA GLY A 372 26.33 18.09 -3.40
C GLY A 372 27.08 18.74 -4.58
N GLY A 373 26.38 19.62 -5.33
CA GLY A 373 26.94 20.25 -6.54
C GLY A 373 26.92 19.35 -7.80
N GLN A 374 26.54 18.10 -7.66
CA GLN A 374 26.34 17.16 -8.77
C GLN A 374 24.95 17.35 -9.36
N LYS A 375 24.86 17.41 -10.69
CA LYS A 375 23.59 17.60 -11.41
C LYS A 375 23.19 16.33 -12.15
N THR A 376 22.00 15.86 -11.88
CA THR A 376 21.33 14.83 -12.68
C THR A 376 20.23 15.49 -13.49
N LYS A 377 20.25 15.32 -14.80
CA LYS A 377 19.23 15.87 -15.70
C LYS A 377 18.24 14.78 -16.10
N VAL A 378 16.97 15.14 -16.15
CA VAL A 378 15.89 14.30 -16.63
C VAL A 378 15.24 14.97 -17.84
N SER A 379 15.04 14.24 -18.91
CA SER A 379 14.33 14.72 -20.08
C SER A 379 13.28 13.69 -20.52
N TYR A 380 12.19 14.19 -21.10
CA TYR A 380 11.04 13.42 -21.53
C TYR A 380 10.81 13.64 -23.02
N GLN A 381 10.68 12.57 -23.77
CA GLN A 381 10.40 12.61 -25.20
C GLN A 381 9.20 11.73 -25.51
N VAL A 382 8.16 12.32 -26.10
CA VAL A 382 7.04 11.56 -26.69
C VAL A 382 7.46 11.12 -28.08
N ASN A 383 7.39 9.84 -28.36
CA ASN A 383 7.74 9.22 -29.62
C ASN A 383 6.55 9.22 -30.59
N SER A 384 6.80 8.89 -31.86
CA SER A 384 5.75 8.85 -32.91
C SER A 384 4.72 7.72 -32.72
N ASP A 385 5.02 6.73 -31.88
CA ASP A 385 4.14 5.63 -31.48
C ASP A 385 3.44 5.90 -30.13
N GLU A 386 3.41 7.16 -29.71
CA GLU A 386 2.81 7.62 -28.44
C GLU A 386 3.50 7.08 -27.19
N SER A 387 4.58 6.32 -27.33
CA SER A 387 5.42 5.95 -26.16
C SER A 387 6.22 7.14 -25.67
N THR A 388 6.55 7.14 -24.37
CA THR A 388 7.38 8.18 -23.75
C THR A 388 8.74 7.61 -23.39
N THR A 389 9.82 8.28 -23.85
CA THR A 389 11.19 7.98 -23.41
C THR A 389 11.63 8.99 -22.36
N THR A 390 11.91 8.51 -21.15
CA THR A 390 12.54 9.28 -20.08
C THR A 390 14.03 9.01 -20.09
N SER A 391 14.84 10.06 -20.17
CA SER A 391 16.30 9.97 -20.13
C SER A 391 16.85 10.64 -18.89
N VAL A 392 17.66 9.92 -18.13
CA VAL A 392 18.33 10.41 -16.91
C VAL A 392 19.83 10.46 -17.19
N THR A 393 20.42 11.67 -17.15
CA THR A 393 21.84 11.89 -17.34
C THR A 393 22.48 12.28 -16.00
N ASP A 394 23.42 11.48 -15.50
CA ASP A 394 24.15 11.78 -14.27
C ASP A 394 25.19 12.89 -14.48
N ALA A 395 25.85 13.32 -13.39
CA ALA A 395 26.83 14.39 -13.41
C ALA A 395 28.11 14.03 -14.21
N ASN A 396 28.38 12.76 -14.47
CA ASN A 396 29.49 12.28 -15.28
C ASN A 396 29.13 12.18 -16.77
N GLY A 397 27.87 12.43 -17.12
CA GLY A 397 27.37 12.32 -18.49
C GLY A 397 26.86 10.91 -18.85
N HIS A 398 26.79 9.97 -17.90
CA HIS A 398 26.20 8.66 -18.15
C HIS A 398 24.69 8.78 -18.30
N VAL A 399 24.14 8.16 -19.34
CA VAL A 399 22.72 8.25 -19.69
C VAL A 399 22.03 6.90 -19.47
N LYS A 400 20.94 6.93 -18.72
CA LYS A 400 19.98 5.82 -18.65
C LYS A 400 18.66 6.26 -19.25
N GLN A 401 18.04 5.36 -20.01
CA GLN A 401 16.75 5.62 -20.65
C GLN A 401 15.74 4.55 -20.29
N GLU A 402 14.50 4.97 -20.13
CA GLU A 402 13.34 4.11 -20.00
C GLU A 402 12.30 4.56 -21.02
N THR A 403 11.79 3.63 -21.81
CA THR A 403 10.67 3.90 -22.71
C THR A 403 9.45 3.15 -22.20
N ALA A 404 8.37 3.87 -21.96
CA ALA A 404 7.07 3.34 -21.58
C ALA A 404 6.08 3.51 -22.75
N SER A 405 5.19 2.52 -22.93
CA SER A 405 4.07 2.61 -23.87
C SER A 405 3.11 3.73 -23.45
N ALA A 406 2.16 4.08 -24.31
CA ALA A 406 1.09 5.02 -24.00
C ALA A 406 0.24 4.59 -22.77
N SER A 407 0.10 3.28 -22.52
CA SER A 407 -0.54 2.72 -21.30
C SER A 407 0.34 2.78 -20.05
N GLY A 408 1.58 3.29 -20.15
CA GLY A 408 2.54 3.40 -19.04
C GLY A 408 3.38 2.16 -18.78
N SER A 409 3.23 1.09 -19.56
CA SER A 409 4.06 -0.12 -19.42
C SER A 409 5.46 0.10 -19.97
N VAL A 410 6.50 -0.16 -19.16
CA VAL A 410 7.90 -0.02 -19.59
C VAL A 410 8.23 -1.04 -20.67
N THR A 411 8.52 -0.58 -21.89
CA THR A 411 8.84 -1.44 -23.03
C THR A 411 10.33 -1.65 -23.22
N THR A 412 11.16 -0.67 -22.86
CA THR A 412 12.62 -0.77 -22.89
C THR A 412 13.27 -0.04 -21.73
N THR A 413 14.39 -0.59 -21.24
CA THR A 413 15.36 0.12 -20.40
C THR A 413 16.74 0.03 -21.07
N SER A 414 17.44 1.15 -21.15
CA SER A 414 18.76 1.23 -21.78
C SER A 414 19.74 1.95 -20.87
N ASP A 415 20.93 1.36 -20.69
CA ASP A 415 22.09 2.03 -20.11
C ASP A 415 23.02 2.37 -21.28
N LEU A 416 23.13 3.64 -21.59
CA LEU A 416 23.93 4.15 -22.70
C LEU A 416 25.37 4.48 -22.26
N GLY A 417 25.68 4.37 -20.94
CA GLY A 417 26.98 4.70 -20.40
C GLY A 417 27.42 6.11 -20.78
N ASP A 418 28.61 6.22 -21.33
CA ASP A 418 29.18 7.45 -21.92
C ASP A 418 28.89 7.59 -23.43
N GLY A 419 27.99 6.74 -23.97
CA GLY A 419 27.60 6.72 -25.38
C GLY A 419 28.39 5.73 -26.25
N SER A 420 29.30 4.92 -25.68
CA SER A 420 30.13 3.98 -26.45
C SER A 420 29.45 2.63 -26.72
N GLU A 421 28.68 2.10 -25.77
CA GLU A 421 27.90 0.87 -25.92
C GLU A 421 26.58 0.97 -25.15
N SER A 422 25.49 0.52 -25.77
CA SER A 422 24.15 0.50 -25.15
C SER A 422 23.82 -0.90 -24.63
N ILE A 423 23.47 -0.97 -23.32
CA ILE A 423 22.93 -2.19 -22.71
C ILE A 423 21.42 -2.04 -22.64
N THR A 424 20.69 -2.63 -23.58
CA THR A 424 19.23 -2.48 -23.67
C THR A 424 18.52 -3.77 -23.30
N THR A 425 17.55 -3.69 -22.39
CA THR A 425 16.59 -4.76 -22.09
C THR A 425 15.22 -4.38 -22.64
N LYS A 426 14.57 -5.31 -23.32
CA LYS A 426 13.23 -5.13 -23.90
C LYS A 426 12.21 -5.97 -23.15
N TYR A 427 11.03 -5.41 -22.93
CA TYR A 427 9.92 -6.05 -22.24
C TYR A 427 8.70 -6.16 -23.15
N THR A 428 7.92 -7.21 -22.97
CA THR A 428 6.59 -7.36 -23.59
C THR A 428 5.58 -7.78 -22.54
N TYR A 429 4.33 -7.38 -22.78
CA TYR A 429 3.22 -7.56 -21.84
C TYR A 429 2.07 -8.28 -22.51
N ASP A 430 1.21 -8.92 -21.70
CA ASP A 430 -0.07 -9.45 -22.17
C ASP A 430 -1.16 -8.35 -22.11
N ASP A 431 -2.37 -8.70 -22.56
CA ASP A 431 -3.53 -7.78 -22.61
C ASP A 431 -3.99 -7.31 -21.20
N ARG A 432 -3.44 -7.86 -20.12
CA ARG A 432 -3.72 -7.51 -18.72
C ARG A 432 -2.60 -6.70 -18.07
N GLY A 433 -1.59 -6.32 -18.85
CA GLY A 433 -0.43 -5.59 -18.36
C GLY A 433 0.60 -6.45 -17.63
N ASN A 434 0.49 -7.79 -17.66
CA ASN A 434 1.50 -8.66 -17.05
C ASN A 434 2.71 -8.79 -17.98
N LYS A 435 3.92 -8.64 -17.43
CA LYS A 435 5.16 -8.81 -18.19
C LYS A 435 5.37 -10.28 -18.60
N ILE A 436 5.22 -10.58 -19.90
CA ILE A 436 5.35 -11.95 -20.44
C ILE A 436 6.76 -12.27 -20.94
N SER A 437 7.60 -11.26 -21.20
CA SER A 437 8.95 -11.50 -21.68
C SER A 437 9.89 -10.34 -21.34
N GLU A 438 11.15 -10.68 -21.09
CA GLU A 438 12.27 -9.75 -21.08
C GLU A 438 13.44 -10.32 -21.89
N VAL A 439 14.02 -9.48 -22.74
CA VAL A 439 15.16 -9.83 -23.61
C VAL A 439 16.32 -8.91 -23.26
N TYR A 440 17.41 -9.49 -22.78
CA TYR A 440 18.60 -8.77 -22.34
C TYR A 440 19.49 -8.39 -23.53
N ALA A 441 20.37 -7.40 -23.32
CA ALA A 441 21.31 -6.90 -24.36
C ALA A 441 22.21 -8.00 -24.97
N ASN A 442 22.56 -9.02 -24.19
CA ASN A 442 23.36 -10.16 -24.67
C ASN A 442 22.55 -11.20 -25.46
N GLY A 443 21.25 -10.97 -25.69
CA GLY A 443 20.35 -11.88 -26.39
C GLY A 443 19.70 -12.95 -25.51
N ALA A 444 20.11 -13.09 -24.25
CA ALA A 444 19.42 -13.98 -23.32
C ALA A 444 17.97 -13.49 -23.08
N LYS A 445 17.07 -14.44 -22.80
CA LYS A 445 15.62 -14.13 -22.65
C LYS A 445 15.03 -14.82 -21.42
N LYS A 446 14.08 -14.16 -20.78
CA LYS A 446 13.20 -14.79 -19.78
C LYS A 446 11.74 -14.57 -20.16
N THR A 447 10.90 -15.61 -20.00
CA THR A 447 9.46 -15.53 -20.25
C THR A 447 8.68 -15.92 -19.02
N TYR A 448 7.44 -15.44 -18.95
CA TYR A 448 6.53 -15.61 -17.83
C TYR A 448 5.17 -16.07 -18.33
N GLU A 449 4.58 -17.03 -17.64
CA GLU A 449 3.21 -17.49 -17.85
C GLU A 449 2.41 -17.22 -16.57
N TYR A 450 1.19 -16.72 -16.73
CA TYR A 450 0.33 -16.34 -15.62
C TYR A 450 -0.98 -17.14 -15.65
N ASN A 451 -1.58 -17.33 -14.49
CA ASN A 451 -2.97 -17.78 -14.40
C ASN A 451 -3.94 -16.59 -14.50
N SER A 452 -5.24 -16.85 -14.46
CA SER A 452 -6.27 -15.80 -14.54
C SER A 452 -6.32 -14.86 -13.33
N ARG A 453 -5.63 -15.20 -12.22
CA ARG A 453 -5.43 -14.34 -11.03
C ARG A 453 -4.18 -13.48 -11.09
N ASN A 454 -3.52 -13.38 -12.28
CA ASN A 454 -2.25 -12.68 -12.48
C ASN A 454 -1.08 -13.21 -11.63
N LEU A 455 -1.14 -14.46 -11.18
CA LEU A 455 -0.03 -15.13 -10.48
C LEU A 455 0.86 -15.83 -11.50
N VAL A 456 2.19 -15.66 -11.37
CA VAL A 456 3.17 -16.33 -12.22
C VAL A 456 3.15 -17.82 -11.94
N VAL A 457 2.74 -18.64 -12.90
CA VAL A 457 2.71 -20.11 -12.75
C VAL A 457 3.94 -20.78 -13.34
N LYS A 458 4.65 -20.07 -14.25
CA LYS A 458 5.86 -20.60 -14.86
C LYS A 458 6.78 -19.49 -15.34
N THR A 459 8.08 -19.67 -15.18
CA THR A 459 9.10 -18.86 -15.87
C THR A 459 10.03 -19.77 -16.68
N GLN A 460 10.58 -19.24 -17.78
CA GLN A 460 11.56 -19.95 -18.61
C GLN A 460 12.70 -19.01 -18.96
N SER A 461 13.92 -19.46 -18.74
CA SER A 461 15.13 -18.73 -19.12
C SER A 461 15.81 -19.40 -20.33
N TYR A 462 16.32 -18.56 -21.20
CA TYR A 462 17.02 -18.95 -22.41
C TYR A 462 18.39 -18.26 -22.46
N ASP A 463 19.40 -18.95 -22.94
CA ASP A 463 20.70 -18.34 -23.24
C ASP A 463 20.62 -17.44 -24.49
N LYS A 464 21.76 -16.84 -24.86
CA LYS A 464 21.86 -15.96 -26.03
C LYS A 464 21.67 -16.67 -27.36
N GLU A 465 21.88 -17.98 -27.43
CA GLU A 465 21.63 -18.83 -28.57
C GLU A 465 20.15 -19.25 -28.69
N GLY A 466 19.32 -18.91 -27.71
CA GLY A 466 17.91 -19.27 -27.65
C GLY A 466 17.65 -20.65 -27.07
N THR A 467 18.67 -21.30 -26.49
CA THR A 467 18.53 -22.61 -25.84
C THR A 467 17.92 -22.41 -24.45
N LYS A 468 16.88 -23.17 -24.12
CA LYS A 468 16.26 -23.15 -22.83
C LYS A 468 17.20 -23.73 -21.78
N THR A 469 17.44 -23.00 -20.68
CA THR A 469 18.40 -23.38 -19.64
C THR A 469 17.75 -23.68 -18.30
N LEU A 470 16.65 -22.97 -17.97
CA LEU A 470 15.96 -23.09 -16.70
C LEU A 470 14.45 -22.93 -16.87
N ILE A 471 13.69 -23.75 -16.13
CA ILE A 471 12.25 -23.59 -15.95
C ILE A 471 11.97 -23.54 -14.46
N SER A 472 11.19 -22.55 -14.01
CA SER A 472 10.61 -22.54 -12.67
C SER A 472 9.09 -22.68 -12.77
N ARG A 473 8.52 -23.58 -11.99
CA ARG A 473 7.06 -23.76 -11.87
C ARG A 473 6.62 -23.39 -10.47
N TYR A 474 5.46 -22.74 -10.40
CA TYR A 474 4.89 -22.21 -9.15
C TYR A 474 3.50 -22.76 -8.96
N ARG A 475 3.18 -23.17 -7.74
CA ARG A 475 1.85 -23.60 -7.34
C ARG A 475 1.40 -22.76 -6.15
N TYR A 476 0.15 -22.34 -6.17
CA TYR A 476 -0.46 -21.49 -5.17
C TYR A 476 -1.65 -22.19 -4.53
N ASP A 477 -2.00 -21.78 -3.34
CA ASP A 477 -3.27 -22.14 -2.72
C ASP A 477 -4.44 -21.32 -3.30
N ASP A 478 -5.64 -21.57 -2.78
CA ASP A 478 -6.84 -20.85 -3.20
C ASP A 478 -6.83 -19.37 -2.83
N TYR A 479 -5.94 -18.94 -1.93
CA TYR A 479 -5.77 -17.55 -1.48
C TYR A 479 -4.66 -16.80 -2.23
N GLY A 480 -3.95 -17.46 -3.14
CA GLY A 480 -2.84 -16.87 -3.89
C GLY A 480 -1.49 -16.93 -3.17
N GLN A 481 -1.40 -17.66 -2.06
CA GLN A 481 -0.15 -17.87 -1.34
C GLN A 481 0.67 -18.96 -2.04
N LEU A 482 1.98 -18.73 -2.18
CA LEU A 482 2.88 -19.67 -2.84
C LEU A 482 3.05 -20.93 -1.99
N LEU A 483 2.54 -22.07 -2.47
CA LEU A 483 2.72 -23.37 -1.82
C LEU A 483 4.02 -24.06 -2.24
N GLU A 484 4.38 -23.94 -3.52
CA GLU A 484 5.47 -24.72 -4.10
C GLU A 484 6.17 -23.94 -5.21
N MET A 485 7.49 -24.04 -5.24
CA MET A 485 8.29 -23.65 -6.38
C MET A 485 9.26 -24.78 -6.72
N THR A 486 9.29 -25.20 -7.98
CA THR A 486 10.26 -26.19 -8.46
C THR A 486 11.04 -25.63 -9.64
N ASP A 487 12.37 -25.61 -9.49
CA ASP A 487 13.30 -25.26 -10.57
C ASP A 487 13.79 -26.51 -11.28
N TYR A 488 13.81 -26.45 -12.61
CA TYR A 488 14.30 -27.50 -13.49
C TYR A 488 15.44 -26.95 -14.33
N MET A 489 16.59 -27.61 -14.29
CA MET A 489 17.63 -27.41 -15.30
C MET A 489 17.23 -28.13 -16.58
N VAL A 490 17.44 -27.47 -17.71
CA VAL A 490 17.14 -28.03 -19.03
C VAL A 490 18.44 -28.34 -19.75
N SER A 491 18.62 -29.59 -20.17
CA SER A 491 19.75 -30.06 -21.00
C SER A 491 19.24 -30.99 -22.07
N SER A 492 19.48 -30.65 -23.33
CA SER A 492 19.06 -31.47 -24.50
C SER A 492 17.57 -31.87 -24.45
N GLU A 493 16.70 -30.90 -24.13
CA GLU A 493 15.25 -31.04 -23.94
C GLU A 493 14.79 -31.86 -22.71
N THR A 494 15.74 -32.37 -21.92
CA THR A 494 15.42 -33.06 -20.67
C THR A 494 15.33 -32.06 -19.52
N GLU A 495 14.21 -32.06 -18.79
CA GLU A 495 13.99 -31.28 -17.57
C GLU A 495 14.42 -32.13 -16.37
N THR A 496 15.37 -31.64 -15.59
CA THR A 496 15.81 -32.30 -14.35
C THR A 496 15.56 -31.36 -13.19
N ALA A 497 14.70 -31.74 -12.22
CA ALA A 497 14.47 -30.97 -10.99
C ALA A 497 15.79 -30.85 -10.23
N TYR A 498 16.12 -29.64 -9.74
CA TYR A 498 17.35 -29.45 -8.97
C TYR A 498 17.13 -28.63 -7.68
N ARG A 499 16.05 -27.84 -7.60
CA ARG A 499 15.66 -27.13 -6.40
C ARG A 499 14.15 -27.18 -6.23
N TYR A 500 13.73 -27.54 -5.05
CA TYR A 500 12.33 -27.60 -4.63
C TYR A 500 12.16 -26.77 -3.37
N THR A 501 11.12 -25.94 -3.34
CA THR A 501 10.77 -25.12 -2.20
C THR A 501 9.29 -25.31 -1.88
N GLU A 502 8.96 -25.53 -0.62
CA GLU A 502 7.58 -25.70 -0.16
C GLU A 502 7.29 -24.83 1.05
N TYR A 503 6.07 -24.27 1.07
CA TYR A 503 5.53 -23.45 2.15
C TYR A 503 4.20 -24.04 2.63
N THR A 504 3.95 -23.93 3.92
CA THR A 504 2.61 -24.14 4.49
C THR A 504 2.22 -22.94 5.34
N TYR A 505 0.92 -22.68 5.40
CA TYR A 505 0.37 -21.50 6.06
C TYR A 505 -0.72 -21.90 7.06
N ASP A 506 -0.95 -21.07 8.06
CA ASP A 506 -2.13 -21.12 8.91
C ASP A 506 -3.30 -20.35 8.28
N GLN A 507 -4.48 -20.39 8.91
CA GLN A 507 -5.68 -19.68 8.42
C GLN A 507 -5.51 -18.15 8.40
N ARG A 508 -4.54 -17.59 9.17
CA ARG A 508 -4.20 -16.17 9.17
C ARG A 508 -3.18 -15.79 8.08
N GLY A 509 -2.75 -16.76 7.27
CA GLY A 509 -1.79 -16.56 6.18
C GLY A 509 -0.33 -16.48 6.62
N ARG A 510 0.01 -16.86 7.86
CA ARG A 510 1.38 -16.88 8.36
C ARG A 510 2.04 -18.21 8.01
N ILE A 511 3.34 -18.16 7.64
CA ILE A 511 4.10 -19.37 7.32
C ILE A 511 4.24 -20.25 8.57
N THR A 512 3.76 -21.48 8.50
CA THR A 512 3.91 -22.49 9.56
C THR A 512 5.01 -23.49 9.27
N ALA A 513 5.35 -23.69 7.99
CA ALA A 513 6.52 -24.48 7.63
C ALA A 513 7.12 -24.04 6.29
N PHE A 514 8.42 -24.29 6.14
CA PHE A 514 9.21 -24.02 4.96
C PHE A 514 10.21 -25.15 4.76
N ALA A 515 10.36 -25.64 3.53
CA ALA A 515 11.41 -26.57 3.16
C ALA A 515 12.08 -26.13 1.85
N GLU A 516 13.39 -26.20 1.77
CA GLU A 516 14.16 -26.07 0.55
C GLU A 516 15.07 -27.29 0.37
N ILE A 517 15.02 -27.92 -0.79
CA ILE A 517 15.74 -29.16 -1.10
C ILE A 517 16.42 -28.99 -2.45
N SER A 518 17.71 -29.27 -2.50
CA SER A 518 18.51 -29.27 -3.72
C SER A 518 18.91 -30.72 -4.05
N GLN A 519 18.25 -31.31 -5.04
CA GLN A 519 18.51 -32.68 -5.52
C GLN A 519 18.06 -32.86 -6.97
N ASN A 520 18.63 -33.82 -7.67
CA ASN A 520 18.35 -34.06 -9.09
C ASN A 520 17.08 -34.91 -9.32
N ALA A 521 16.12 -34.84 -8.42
CA ALA A 521 14.84 -35.53 -8.54
C ALA A 521 13.76 -34.76 -7.78
N GLN A 522 12.49 -34.97 -8.09
CA GLN A 522 11.39 -34.47 -7.28
C GLN A 522 11.47 -35.09 -5.87
N PRO A 523 11.45 -34.28 -4.77
CA PRO A 523 11.55 -34.81 -3.43
C PRO A 523 10.30 -35.62 -3.05
N THR A 524 10.49 -36.61 -2.19
CA THR A 524 9.40 -37.33 -1.55
C THR A 524 8.86 -36.54 -0.36
N ALA A 525 7.69 -36.91 0.15
CA ALA A 525 7.12 -36.30 1.35
C ALA A 525 8.04 -36.46 2.58
N ASP A 526 8.80 -37.57 2.66
CA ASP A 526 9.78 -37.80 3.73
C ASP A 526 11.00 -36.89 3.56
N ASP A 527 11.47 -36.64 2.34
CA ASP A 527 12.54 -35.67 2.08
C ASP A 527 12.12 -34.28 2.50
N ILE A 528 10.91 -33.86 2.13
CA ILE A 528 10.36 -32.56 2.52
C ILE A 528 10.31 -32.42 4.04
N LYS A 529 9.74 -33.42 4.73
CA LYS A 529 9.65 -33.44 6.18
C LYS A 529 11.00 -33.39 6.87
N ALA A 530 12.02 -34.07 6.28
CA ALA A 530 13.38 -34.09 6.79
C ALA A 530 14.12 -32.75 6.66
N HIS A 531 13.69 -31.86 5.76
CA HIS A 531 14.28 -30.55 5.54
C HIS A 531 13.40 -29.39 6.04
N GLN A 532 12.27 -29.69 6.67
CA GLN A 532 11.27 -28.70 7.03
C GLN A 532 11.66 -27.89 8.27
N ILE A 533 11.73 -26.57 8.13
CA ILE A 533 11.77 -25.61 9.23
C ILE A 533 10.32 -25.27 9.58
N ARG A 534 9.97 -25.31 10.87
CA ARG A 534 8.61 -25.03 11.35
C ARG A 534 8.57 -23.79 12.22
N TYR A 535 7.51 -23.03 12.10
CA TYR A 535 7.25 -21.80 12.82
C TYR A 535 5.98 -21.94 13.65
N THR A 536 6.03 -21.48 14.88
CA THR A 536 4.84 -21.36 15.75
C THR A 536 4.74 -19.94 16.28
N TYR A 537 3.52 -19.52 16.53
CA TYR A 537 3.21 -18.17 16.97
C TYR A 537 2.50 -18.22 18.32
N ASN A 538 2.67 -17.18 19.14
CA ASN A 538 1.93 -17.04 20.38
C ASN A 538 0.52 -16.45 20.13
N GLU A 539 -0.26 -16.30 21.18
CA GLU A 539 -1.63 -15.75 21.12
C GLU A 539 -1.67 -14.29 20.62
N ASP A 540 -0.57 -13.54 20.79
CA ASP A 540 -0.46 -12.15 20.30
C ASP A 540 -0.01 -12.10 18.84
N GLY A 541 0.20 -13.25 18.18
CA GLY A 541 0.65 -13.34 16.81
C GLY A 541 2.17 -13.22 16.60
N ASN A 542 2.95 -13.07 17.66
CA ASN A 542 4.40 -13.01 17.57
C ASN A 542 5.00 -14.41 17.38
N LEU A 543 6.10 -14.50 16.63
CA LEU A 543 6.86 -15.75 16.44
C LEU A 543 7.33 -16.27 17.79
N SER A 544 6.84 -17.43 18.24
CA SER A 544 7.19 -18.02 19.53
C SER A 544 8.26 -19.09 19.43
N LYS A 545 8.29 -19.86 18.33
CA LYS A 545 9.29 -20.92 18.14
C LYS A 545 9.60 -21.15 16.68
N VAL A 546 10.90 -21.39 16.38
CA VAL A 546 11.39 -21.94 15.12
C VAL A 546 12.00 -23.30 15.42
N SER A 547 11.53 -24.36 14.75
CA SER A 547 12.09 -25.71 14.87
C SER A 547 12.80 -26.08 13.57
N TYR A 548 14.03 -26.55 13.69
CA TYR A 548 14.87 -26.95 12.57
C TYR A 548 14.75 -28.45 12.28
N PRO A 549 15.13 -28.89 11.08
CA PRO A 549 15.29 -30.31 10.80
C PRO A 549 16.19 -31.00 11.82
N THR A 550 15.80 -32.19 12.25
CA THR A 550 16.52 -32.93 13.31
C THR A 550 17.92 -33.30 12.83
N THR A 551 18.94 -32.80 13.50
CA THR A 551 20.34 -33.14 13.27
C THR A 551 20.88 -33.93 14.51
N LYS A 552 21.96 -34.68 14.30
CA LYS A 552 22.58 -35.46 15.40
C LYS A 552 23.07 -34.56 16.54
N ASP A 553 23.65 -33.44 16.20
CA ASP A 553 24.16 -32.42 17.13
C ASP A 553 23.82 -31.04 16.57
N GLY A 554 23.59 -30.06 17.45
CA GLY A 554 23.30 -28.67 17.11
C GLY A 554 21.99 -28.13 17.67
N ILE A 555 21.59 -26.96 17.17
CA ILE A 555 20.35 -26.29 17.58
C ILE A 555 19.16 -27.00 16.90
N GLN A 556 18.24 -27.50 17.72
CA GLN A 556 17.01 -28.15 17.26
C GLN A 556 15.86 -27.14 17.15
N SER A 557 15.82 -26.14 18.03
CA SER A 557 14.81 -25.10 17.97
C SER A 557 15.28 -23.82 18.65
N LEU A 558 14.66 -22.71 18.27
CA LEU A 558 14.77 -21.41 18.93
C LEU A 558 13.40 -21.00 19.47
N SER A 559 13.35 -20.60 20.74
CA SER A 559 12.15 -20.05 21.37
C SER A 559 12.36 -18.56 21.63
N TYR A 560 11.36 -17.77 21.33
CA TYR A 560 11.35 -16.31 21.45
C TYR A 560 10.42 -15.92 22.59
N ILE A 561 10.95 -15.23 23.58
CA ILE A 561 10.23 -14.81 24.78
C ILE A 561 10.06 -13.29 24.73
N TYR A 562 8.85 -12.82 24.94
CA TYR A 562 8.49 -11.41 24.91
C TYR A 562 8.07 -10.94 26.30
N ASP A 563 8.30 -9.66 26.58
CA ASP A 563 7.80 -9.00 27.77
C ASP A 563 6.31 -8.60 27.63
N GLU A 564 5.77 -7.93 28.66
CA GLU A 564 4.40 -7.46 28.70
C GLU A 564 4.07 -6.38 27.64
N ASN A 565 5.09 -5.71 27.07
CA ASN A 565 4.95 -4.72 26.01
C ASN A 565 5.02 -5.37 24.62
N GLY A 566 5.28 -6.68 24.55
CA GLY A 566 5.51 -7.40 23.30
C GLY A 566 6.94 -7.24 22.76
N TRP A 567 7.90 -6.76 23.56
CA TRP A 567 9.29 -6.63 23.17
C TRP A 567 10.06 -7.93 23.42
N LEU A 568 10.90 -8.32 22.46
CA LEU A 568 11.68 -9.55 22.54
C LEU A 568 12.67 -9.49 23.72
N GLN A 569 12.46 -10.31 24.74
CA GLN A 569 13.27 -10.33 25.95
C GLN A 569 14.40 -11.35 25.87
N GLU A 570 14.13 -12.56 25.40
CA GLU A 570 15.10 -13.64 25.29
C GLU A 570 14.92 -14.46 24.03
N ILE A 571 16.03 -14.99 23.53
CA ILE A 571 16.08 -16.10 22.58
C ILE A 571 16.70 -17.27 23.26
N LYS A 572 15.97 -18.37 23.39
CA LYS A 572 16.46 -19.66 23.94
C LYS A 572 16.70 -20.64 22.81
N GLY A 573 17.74 -21.42 22.91
CA GLY A 573 18.05 -22.52 22.00
C GLY A 573 17.89 -23.85 22.69
N GLU A 574 17.19 -24.77 22.04
CA GLU A 574 17.20 -26.18 22.38
C GLU A 574 18.35 -26.84 21.62
N LEU A 575 19.37 -27.28 22.36
CA LEU A 575 20.59 -27.83 21.80
C LEU A 575 20.65 -29.35 22.06
N HIS A 576 20.90 -30.07 20.98
CA HIS A 576 21.21 -31.50 21.09
C HIS A 576 22.70 -31.72 20.94
N SER A 577 23.32 -32.44 21.92
CA SER A 577 24.73 -32.81 21.88
C SER A 577 24.95 -34.12 22.62
N LYS A 578 25.65 -35.05 22.00
CA LYS A 578 26.01 -36.36 22.58
C LYS A 578 24.80 -37.12 23.18
N GLY A 579 23.64 -37.03 22.51
CA GLY A 579 22.41 -37.71 22.93
C GLY A 579 21.64 -37.04 24.07
N GLN A 580 22.05 -35.83 24.49
CA GLN A 580 21.34 -35.03 25.49
C GLN A 580 20.78 -33.76 24.86
N THR A 581 19.58 -33.38 25.26
CA THR A 581 18.94 -32.12 24.88
C THR A 581 18.98 -31.16 26.06
N THR A 582 19.46 -29.94 25.83
CA THR A 582 19.51 -28.87 26.83
C THR A 582 18.96 -27.59 26.28
N GLU A 583 18.14 -26.87 27.05
CA GLU A 583 17.67 -25.53 26.73
C GLU A 583 18.60 -24.49 27.38
N LYS A 584 19.03 -23.49 26.63
CA LYS A 584 19.86 -22.38 27.10
C LYS A 584 19.43 -21.06 26.50
N VAL A 585 19.56 -19.98 27.27
CA VAL A 585 19.44 -18.61 26.74
C VAL A 585 20.64 -18.35 25.82
N LEU A 586 20.39 -17.97 24.60
CA LEU A 586 21.39 -17.61 23.60
C LEU A 586 21.63 -16.10 23.56
N ARG A 587 20.56 -15.34 23.67
CA ARG A 587 20.57 -13.87 23.71
C ARG A 587 19.52 -13.35 24.66
N SER A 588 19.83 -12.23 25.30
CA SER A 588 18.86 -11.45 26.06
C SER A 588 18.96 -9.98 25.68
N TYR A 589 17.84 -9.29 25.79
CA TYR A 589 17.67 -7.91 25.38
C TYR A 589 17.12 -7.08 26.53
N THR A 590 17.63 -5.88 26.69
CA THR A 590 17.03 -4.88 27.57
C THR A 590 16.75 -3.62 26.77
N TYR A 591 15.75 -2.87 27.20
CA TYR A 591 15.25 -1.72 26.49
C TYR A 591 15.33 -0.46 27.35
N ASP A 592 15.45 0.68 26.71
CA ASP A 592 15.24 1.97 27.37
C ASP A 592 13.73 2.23 27.53
N ALA A 593 13.39 3.35 28.17
CA ALA A 593 12.01 3.74 28.41
C ALA A 593 11.19 3.96 27.10
N TYR A 594 11.84 4.05 25.94
CA TYR A 594 11.23 4.30 24.62
C TYR A 594 11.21 3.06 23.73
N GLY A 595 11.49 1.88 24.26
CA GLY A 595 11.52 0.64 23.50
C GLY A 595 12.73 0.46 22.59
N LYS A 596 13.75 1.33 22.69
CA LYS A 596 15.01 1.13 21.97
C LYS A 596 15.89 0.12 22.74
N VAL A 597 16.50 -0.80 22.00
CA VAL A 597 17.44 -1.76 22.59
C VAL A 597 18.57 -0.99 23.27
N LYS A 598 18.68 -1.20 24.59
CA LYS A 598 19.73 -0.64 25.45
C LYS A 598 20.95 -1.55 25.55
N GLU A 599 20.71 -2.84 25.66
CA GLU A 599 21.77 -3.84 25.79
C GLU A 599 21.33 -5.14 25.09
N ILE A 600 22.27 -5.76 24.41
CA ILE A 600 22.16 -7.13 23.90
C ILE A 600 23.25 -7.95 24.56
N LYS A 601 22.86 -8.97 25.32
CA LYS A 601 23.80 -9.96 25.86
C LYS A 601 23.80 -11.20 24.99
N ASP A 602 24.94 -11.53 24.41
CA ASP A 602 25.17 -12.77 23.68
C ASP A 602 25.74 -13.82 24.62
N HIS A 603 24.96 -14.86 24.89
CA HIS A 603 25.31 -15.93 25.80
C HIS A 603 25.90 -17.16 25.10
N ARG A 604 26.13 -17.11 23.80
CA ARG A 604 26.63 -18.24 22.99
C ARG A 604 28.02 -18.72 23.48
N ASN A 605 28.86 -17.81 23.96
CA ASN A 605 30.16 -18.16 24.53
C ASN A 605 30.07 -18.96 25.83
N LEU A 606 28.92 -18.93 26.54
CA LEU A 606 28.67 -19.76 27.72
C LEU A 606 28.27 -21.20 27.36
N LEU A 607 28.04 -21.49 26.10
CA LEU A 607 27.77 -22.83 25.59
C LEU A 607 29.06 -23.69 25.53
N ASN A 608 30.22 -23.05 25.61
CA ASN A 608 31.54 -23.66 25.46
C ASN A 608 32.24 -23.80 26.81
N ASN A 609 31.60 -24.40 27.84
CA ASN A 609 32.27 -24.80 29.07
C ASN A 609 33.11 -26.07 28.91
N SER A 610 33.54 -26.40 27.73
CA SER A 610 34.58 -27.39 27.42
C SER A 610 35.30 -26.95 26.15
N ASP A 611 36.35 -26.21 26.33
CA ASP A 611 37.58 -26.11 25.54
C ASP A 611 37.57 -26.16 24.02
N GLN A 612 36.45 -25.95 23.30
CA GLN A 612 36.49 -25.70 21.86
C GLN A 612 35.32 -24.84 21.40
N ALA A 613 35.68 -23.71 20.76
CA ALA A 613 34.77 -22.89 20.00
C ALA A 613 34.16 -23.70 18.84
N VAL A 614 32.87 -23.63 18.69
CA VAL A 614 32.16 -24.04 17.47
C VAL A 614 31.86 -22.79 16.65
#